data_cba9378f48940613e0b790fb7650e87b
#
_entry.id   cba9378f48940613e0b790fb7650e87b
#
_cell.length_a   1.000
_cell.length_b   1.000
_cell.length_c   1.000
_cell.angle_alpha   90.00
_cell.angle_beta   90.00
_cell.angle_gamma   90.00
#
_symmetry.space_group_name_H-M   'P 1'
#
loop_
_entity.id
_entity.type
_entity.pdbx_description
1 polymer ?
#
loop_
_entity_poly.entity_id
_entity_poly.type
_entity_poly.pdbx_seq_one_letter_code
_entity_poly.pdbx_strand_id
1 'polypeptide(L)'
;TIARQVAGFTDAVEVARLIKAEVDEQMANGLAKELRIRGYLPAEFTMLAYGGNGPLHCCGIAAHLGMDKILAPPYSSVFSALGAGNMPQLHIHERSVPLVLFDATSRAMFTDFGRFNAIVAELEDKGRADLQRQGLPGAAVRHRLELDMRYGNQLVTMAVVAGKTRLDSVRDVVELM
;
A
#
# COMPACT_ATOMS: atom_id res chain seq x y z
N THR A 1 36.59 19.84 -0.98
CA THR A 1 35.68 18.80 -0.39
C THR A 1 34.55 19.48 0.41
N ILE A 2 33.37 18.91 0.43
CA ILE A 2 32.19 19.44 1.17
C ILE A 2 32.53 19.71 2.65
N ALA A 3 33.32 18.85 3.29
CA ALA A 3 33.75 19.03 4.68
C ALA A 3 34.41 20.38 4.95
N ARG A 4 35.18 20.92 4.00
CA ARG A 4 35.83 22.25 4.14
C ARG A 4 34.87 23.42 3.96
N GLN A 5 33.70 23.18 3.35
CA GLN A 5 32.67 24.20 3.13
C GLN A 5 31.68 24.29 4.29
N VAL A 6 31.60 23.24 5.13
CA VAL A 6 30.80 23.24 6.35
C VAL A 6 31.65 23.86 7.46
N ALA A 7 31.26 25.02 7.94
CA ALA A 7 32.01 25.79 8.94
C ALA A 7 32.23 24.95 10.23
N GLY A 8 33.49 24.83 10.65
CA GLY A 8 33.89 24.21 11.90
C GLY A 8 34.29 22.72 11.85
N PHE A 9 34.22 22.09 10.68
CA PHE A 9 34.61 20.67 10.53
C PHE A 9 35.92 20.52 9.76
N THR A 10 36.85 19.76 10.30
CA THR A 10 38.14 19.44 9.66
C THR A 10 38.20 18.00 9.14
N ASP A 11 37.34 17.10 9.67
CA ASP A 11 37.27 15.69 9.31
C ASP A 11 36.06 15.37 8.43
N ALA A 12 36.32 14.78 7.28
CA ALA A 12 35.28 14.36 6.34
C ALA A 12 34.41 13.21 6.90
N VAL A 13 34.98 12.35 7.73
CA VAL A 13 34.26 11.21 8.35
C VAL A 13 33.25 11.74 9.36
N GLU A 14 33.63 12.76 10.16
CA GLU A 14 32.71 13.38 11.11
C GLU A 14 31.51 14.04 10.41
N VAL A 15 31.75 14.78 9.35
CA VAL A 15 30.69 15.37 8.53
C VAL A 15 29.77 14.31 7.94
N ALA A 16 30.34 13.23 7.42
CA ALA A 16 29.55 12.12 6.87
C ALA A 16 28.65 11.44 7.93
N ARG A 17 29.16 11.28 9.15
CA ARG A 17 28.38 10.74 10.29
C ARG A 17 27.22 11.66 10.67
N LEU A 18 27.44 12.96 10.69
CA LEU A 18 26.40 13.94 11.00
C LEU A 18 25.31 13.95 9.91
N ILE A 19 25.70 13.95 8.64
CA ILE A 19 24.75 13.88 7.53
C ILE A 19 23.92 12.57 7.63
N LYS A 20 24.58 11.44 7.90
CA LYS A 20 23.87 10.18 8.05
C LYS A 20 22.90 10.21 9.22
N ALA A 21 23.31 10.74 10.38
CA ALA A 21 22.45 10.83 11.55
C ALA A 21 21.20 11.69 11.29
N GLU A 22 21.37 12.83 10.64
CA GLU A 22 20.28 13.72 10.25
C GLU A 22 19.30 13.03 9.29
N VAL A 23 19.82 12.30 8.31
CA VAL A 23 18.99 11.53 7.35
C VAL A 23 18.22 10.42 8.08
N ASP A 24 18.87 9.69 8.98
CA ASP A 24 18.24 8.63 9.77
C ASP A 24 17.09 9.19 10.63
N GLU A 25 17.30 10.35 11.26
CA GLU A 25 16.29 11.02 12.07
C GLU A 25 15.11 11.51 11.23
N GLN A 26 15.36 12.13 10.09
CA GLN A 26 14.29 12.59 9.18
C GLN A 26 13.44 11.42 8.68
N MET A 27 14.08 10.32 8.27
CA MET A 27 13.38 9.11 7.85
C MET A 27 12.57 8.50 9.00
N ALA A 28 13.14 8.44 10.20
CA ALA A 28 12.45 7.95 11.39
C ALA A 28 11.22 8.80 11.72
N ASN A 29 11.35 10.12 11.68
CA ASN A 29 10.24 11.04 11.93
C ASN A 29 9.11 10.88 10.91
N GLY A 30 9.45 10.71 9.63
CA GLY A 30 8.49 10.42 8.58
C GLY A 30 7.72 9.12 8.85
N LEU A 31 8.44 8.04 9.16
CA LEU A 31 7.85 6.73 9.46
C LEU A 31 7.00 6.77 10.74
N ALA A 32 7.47 7.44 11.79
CA ALA A 32 6.71 7.61 13.04
C ALA A 32 5.38 8.34 12.79
N LYS A 33 5.39 9.38 11.95
CA LYS A 33 4.18 10.12 11.59
C LYS A 33 3.15 9.21 10.90
N GLU A 34 3.59 8.42 9.92
CA GLU A 34 2.71 7.51 9.18
C GLU A 34 2.11 6.41 10.07
N LEU A 35 2.89 5.85 10.99
CA LEU A 35 2.40 4.84 11.93
C LEU A 35 1.40 5.46 12.92
N ARG A 36 1.69 6.66 13.46
CA ARG A 36 0.81 7.34 14.43
C ARG A 36 -0.53 7.74 13.82
N ILE A 37 -0.56 8.20 12.57
CA ILE A 37 -1.81 8.52 11.85
C ILE A 37 -2.73 7.28 11.78
N ARG A 38 -2.13 6.08 11.71
CA ARG A 38 -2.85 4.80 11.70
C ARG A 38 -3.11 4.22 13.08
N GLY A 39 -2.73 4.93 14.14
CA GLY A 39 -2.94 4.50 15.53
C GLY A 39 -1.93 3.48 16.04
N TYR A 40 -0.78 3.32 15.37
CA TYR A 40 0.25 2.37 15.75
C TYR A 40 1.41 3.01 16.50
N LEU A 41 2.03 2.25 17.41
CA LEU A 41 3.28 2.62 18.10
C LEU A 41 4.47 1.99 17.38
N PRO A 42 5.46 2.79 16.93
CA PRO A 42 6.61 2.27 16.19
C PRO A 42 7.36 1.14 16.91
N ALA A 43 7.52 1.24 18.23
CA ALA A 43 8.24 0.26 19.05
C ALA A 43 7.63 -1.17 19.02
N GLU A 44 6.37 -1.32 18.60
CA GLU A 44 5.70 -2.62 18.50
C GLU A 44 6.01 -3.36 17.21
N PHE A 45 6.74 -2.71 16.28
CA PHE A 45 7.03 -3.26 14.96
C PHE A 45 8.44 -3.82 14.85
N THR A 46 8.59 -4.80 13.98
CA THR A 46 9.88 -5.27 13.49
C THR A 46 10.19 -4.56 12.16
N MET A 47 11.36 -3.95 12.05
CA MET A 47 11.79 -3.30 10.81
C MET A 47 12.28 -4.33 9.81
N LEU A 48 11.72 -4.32 8.61
CA LEU A 48 12.24 -5.09 7.48
C LEU A 48 13.16 -4.21 6.63
N ALA A 49 14.46 -4.50 6.63
CA ALA A 49 15.48 -3.74 5.92
C ALA A 49 15.85 -4.41 4.59
N TYR A 50 15.51 -3.75 3.46
CA TYR A 50 15.85 -4.24 2.13
C TYR A 50 16.11 -3.08 1.15
N GLY A 51 16.53 -3.43 -0.08
CA GLY A 51 16.98 -2.46 -1.08
C GLY A 51 18.45 -2.08 -0.91
N GLY A 52 18.98 -1.28 -1.83
CA GLY A 52 20.40 -0.92 -1.86
C GLY A 52 20.85 -0.15 -0.61
N ASN A 53 20.06 0.82 -0.16
CA ASN A 53 20.38 1.69 0.98
C ASN A 53 19.62 1.35 2.27
N GLY A 54 18.59 0.51 2.22
CA GLY A 54 17.81 0.15 3.41
C GLY A 54 18.67 -0.32 4.58
N PRO A 55 19.54 -1.32 4.37
CA PRO A 55 20.44 -1.82 5.43
C PRO A 55 21.42 -0.78 5.98
N LEU A 56 21.80 0.23 5.20
CA LEU A 56 22.68 1.31 5.66
C LEU A 56 22.04 2.18 6.77
N HIS A 57 20.75 2.40 6.66
CA HIS A 57 20.01 3.33 7.53
C HIS A 57 19.20 2.63 8.62
N CYS A 58 18.92 1.33 8.48
CA CYS A 58 17.96 0.60 9.34
C CYS A 58 18.29 0.69 10.83
N CYS A 59 19.55 0.58 11.22
CA CYS A 59 19.94 0.65 12.64
C CYS A 59 19.69 2.03 13.24
N GLY A 60 20.02 3.11 12.51
CA GLY A 60 19.79 4.48 12.96
C GLY A 60 18.28 4.76 13.07
N ILE A 61 17.51 4.40 12.07
CA ILE A 61 16.05 4.57 12.07
C ILE A 61 15.40 3.78 13.21
N ALA A 62 15.78 2.50 13.40
CA ALA A 62 15.24 1.67 14.45
C ALA A 62 15.54 2.23 15.86
N ALA A 63 16.76 2.75 16.07
CA ALA A 63 17.14 3.40 17.32
C ALA A 63 16.28 4.63 17.63
N HIS A 64 16.03 5.50 16.64
CA HIS A 64 15.15 6.66 16.81
C HIS A 64 13.69 6.29 17.08
N LEU A 65 13.23 5.17 16.54
CA LEU A 65 11.83 4.69 16.68
C LEU A 65 11.61 3.81 17.91
N GLY A 66 12.67 3.43 18.63
CA GLY A 66 12.60 2.48 19.74
C GLY A 66 12.25 1.06 19.30
N MET A 67 12.55 0.70 18.06
CA MET A 67 12.38 -0.67 17.55
C MET A 67 13.57 -1.53 17.99
N ASP A 68 13.31 -2.69 18.58
CA ASP A 68 14.31 -3.62 19.08
C ASP A 68 14.69 -4.73 18.09
N LYS A 69 13.95 -4.84 16.98
CA LYS A 69 14.12 -5.90 16.00
C LYS A 69 14.23 -5.36 14.59
N ILE A 70 15.29 -5.82 13.91
CA ILE A 70 15.52 -5.55 12.49
C ILE A 70 15.71 -6.90 11.79
N LEU A 71 14.95 -7.12 10.72
CA LEU A 71 15.07 -8.28 9.85
C LEU A 71 15.67 -7.85 8.52
N ALA A 72 16.85 -8.37 8.19
CA ALA A 72 17.47 -8.25 6.88
C ALA A 72 17.38 -9.61 6.17
N PRO A 73 16.48 -9.77 5.17
CA PRO A 73 16.31 -11.06 4.50
C PRO A 73 17.51 -11.39 3.61
N PRO A 74 17.70 -12.67 3.24
CA PRO A 74 18.62 -13.06 2.18
C PRO A 74 18.30 -12.26 0.90
N TYR A 75 19.33 -11.86 0.17
CA TYR A 75 19.21 -11.04 -1.03
C TYR A 75 18.53 -9.68 -0.79
N SER A 76 18.70 -9.11 0.41
CA SER A 76 18.06 -7.84 0.80
C SER A 76 18.28 -6.72 -0.22
N SER A 77 19.45 -6.62 -0.84
CA SER A 77 19.77 -5.61 -1.85
C SER A 77 18.91 -5.70 -3.13
N VAL A 78 18.43 -6.89 -3.47
CA VAL A 78 17.61 -7.18 -4.66
C VAL A 78 16.26 -7.80 -4.29
N PHE A 79 15.81 -7.62 -3.06
CA PHE A 79 14.61 -8.25 -2.50
C PHE A 79 13.35 -7.92 -3.28
N SER A 80 13.23 -6.69 -3.77
CA SER A 80 12.10 -6.28 -4.62
C SER A 80 12.08 -7.06 -5.95
N ALA A 81 13.25 -7.29 -6.56
CA ALA A 81 13.34 -8.07 -7.78
C ALA A 81 13.03 -9.56 -7.53
N LEU A 82 13.49 -10.10 -6.38
CA LEU A 82 13.14 -11.44 -5.94
C LEU A 82 11.63 -11.57 -5.73
N GLY A 83 11.01 -10.58 -5.08
CA GLY A 83 9.56 -10.51 -4.89
C GLY A 83 8.83 -10.50 -6.23
N ALA A 84 9.22 -9.60 -7.13
CA ALA A 84 8.61 -9.47 -8.45
C ALA A 84 8.72 -10.77 -9.28
N GLY A 85 9.87 -11.48 -9.19
CA GLY A 85 10.07 -12.75 -9.89
C GLY A 85 9.26 -13.92 -9.33
N ASN A 86 8.79 -13.82 -8.08
CA ASN A 86 7.99 -14.86 -7.42
C ASN A 86 6.50 -14.52 -7.33
N MET A 87 6.09 -13.32 -7.73
CA MET A 87 4.68 -12.93 -7.70
C MET A 87 3.92 -13.54 -8.88
N PRO A 88 2.67 -13.97 -8.66
CA PRO A 88 1.78 -14.26 -9.78
C PRO A 88 1.55 -12.98 -10.61
N GLN A 89 1.28 -13.13 -11.89
CA GLN A 89 0.93 -12.00 -12.73
C GLN A 89 -0.40 -11.41 -12.26
N LEU A 90 -0.39 -10.10 -12.00
CA LEU A 90 -1.53 -9.35 -11.49
C LEU A 90 -1.74 -8.10 -12.36
N HIS A 91 -2.97 -7.89 -12.80
CA HIS A 91 -3.42 -6.65 -13.40
C HIS A 91 -4.47 -5.99 -12.52
N ILE A 92 -4.30 -4.71 -12.25
CA ILE A 92 -5.28 -3.88 -11.53
C ILE A 92 -5.98 -3.00 -12.55
N HIS A 93 -7.29 -3.11 -12.60
CA HIS A 93 -8.15 -2.25 -13.41
C HIS A 93 -9.04 -1.46 -12.48
N GLU A 94 -8.97 -0.15 -12.57
CA GLU A 94 -9.72 0.76 -11.71
C GLU A 94 -10.73 1.56 -12.53
N ARG A 95 -11.86 1.86 -11.91
CA ARG A 95 -12.87 2.77 -12.43
C ARG A 95 -13.49 3.57 -11.30
N SER A 96 -13.34 4.87 -11.35
CA SER A 96 -14.02 5.75 -10.40
C SER A 96 -15.48 5.91 -10.81
N VAL A 97 -16.38 5.42 -9.95
CA VAL A 97 -17.82 5.54 -10.12
C VAL A 97 -18.43 5.94 -8.78
N PRO A 98 -18.98 7.15 -8.64
CA PRO A 98 -19.67 7.52 -7.43
C PRO A 98 -20.99 6.74 -7.32
N LEU A 99 -21.06 5.86 -6.33
CA LEU A 99 -22.26 5.11 -5.98
C LEU A 99 -22.59 5.35 -4.52
N VAL A 100 -23.86 5.60 -4.23
CA VAL A 100 -24.37 5.72 -2.87
C VAL A 100 -25.02 4.39 -2.54
N LEU A 101 -24.38 3.57 -1.70
CA LEU A 101 -24.90 2.26 -1.30
C LEU A 101 -26.05 2.38 -0.30
N PHE A 102 -25.99 3.38 0.57
CA PHE A 102 -27.04 3.71 1.52
C PHE A 102 -27.16 5.24 1.66
N ASP A 103 -28.36 5.77 1.42
CA ASP A 103 -28.69 7.17 1.67
C ASP A 103 -29.36 7.30 3.05
N ALA A 104 -28.64 7.91 3.98
CA ALA A 104 -29.11 8.08 5.35
C ALA A 104 -30.34 9.00 5.46
N THR A 105 -30.53 9.93 4.51
CA THR A 105 -31.64 10.89 4.53
C THR A 105 -32.94 10.23 4.09
N SER A 106 -32.92 9.52 2.97
CA SER A 106 -34.10 8.82 2.43
C SER A 106 -34.24 7.41 2.97
N ARG A 107 -33.23 6.88 3.68
CA ARG A 107 -33.11 5.48 4.11
C ARG A 107 -33.18 4.49 2.95
N ALA A 108 -32.81 4.93 1.76
CA ALA A 108 -32.84 4.11 0.56
C ALA A 108 -31.53 3.33 0.40
N MET A 109 -31.65 2.06 0.03
CA MET A 109 -30.55 1.19 -0.35
C MET A 109 -30.35 1.26 -1.85
N PHE A 110 -29.08 1.01 -2.28
CA PHE A 110 -28.74 0.91 -3.69
C PHE A 110 -29.44 -0.32 -4.31
N THR A 111 -30.05 -0.12 -5.46
CA THR A 111 -30.83 -1.15 -6.17
C THR A 111 -30.50 -1.27 -7.66
N ASP A 112 -29.63 -0.40 -8.19
CA ASP A 112 -29.20 -0.50 -9.61
C ASP A 112 -28.08 -1.53 -9.77
N PHE A 113 -28.39 -2.78 -9.41
CA PHE A 113 -27.43 -3.89 -9.50
C PHE A 113 -26.97 -4.14 -10.93
N GLY A 114 -27.85 -3.90 -11.93
CA GLY A 114 -27.50 -4.05 -13.33
C GLY A 114 -26.34 -3.16 -13.74
N ARG A 115 -26.38 -1.87 -13.35
CA ARG A 115 -25.29 -0.92 -13.60
C ARG A 115 -23.99 -1.33 -12.90
N PHE A 116 -24.08 -1.71 -11.62
CA PHE A 116 -22.92 -2.18 -10.88
C PHE A 116 -22.29 -3.40 -11.55
N ASN A 117 -23.08 -4.43 -11.82
CA ASN A 117 -22.63 -5.67 -12.41
C ASN A 117 -22.04 -5.49 -13.83
N ALA A 118 -22.59 -4.56 -14.62
CA ALA A 118 -22.06 -4.23 -15.94
C ALA A 118 -20.66 -3.61 -15.84
N ILE A 119 -20.43 -2.71 -14.88
CA ILE A 119 -19.13 -2.10 -14.65
C ILE A 119 -18.09 -3.16 -14.24
N VAL A 120 -18.46 -4.03 -13.32
CA VAL A 120 -17.57 -5.11 -12.88
C VAL A 120 -17.25 -6.07 -14.01
N ALA A 121 -18.25 -6.43 -14.84
CA ALA A 121 -18.04 -7.29 -16.02
C ALA A 121 -17.07 -6.67 -17.01
N GLU A 122 -17.19 -5.37 -17.30
CA GLU A 122 -16.26 -4.64 -18.19
C GLU A 122 -14.82 -4.71 -17.68
N LEU A 123 -14.61 -4.51 -16.35
CA LEU A 123 -13.28 -4.57 -15.74
C LEU A 123 -12.71 -6.01 -15.77
N GLU A 124 -13.53 -7.02 -15.51
CA GLU A 124 -13.13 -8.42 -15.60
C GLU A 124 -12.74 -8.83 -17.02
N ASP A 125 -13.51 -8.39 -18.02
CA ASP A 125 -13.23 -8.67 -19.43
C ASP A 125 -11.92 -8.01 -19.87
N LYS A 126 -11.68 -6.78 -19.46
CA LYS A 126 -10.38 -6.10 -19.63
C LYS A 126 -9.24 -6.90 -19.04
N GLY A 127 -9.36 -7.31 -17.78
CA GLY A 127 -8.34 -8.08 -17.09
C GLY A 127 -8.07 -9.41 -17.76
N ARG A 128 -9.12 -10.10 -18.21
CA ARG A 128 -9.01 -11.36 -18.95
C ARG A 128 -8.30 -11.18 -20.29
N ALA A 129 -8.65 -10.12 -21.04
CA ALA A 129 -8.03 -9.83 -22.31
C ALA A 129 -6.52 -9.50 -22.16
N ASP A 130 -6.14 -8.77 -21.11
CA ASP A 130 -4.75 -8.43 -20.86
C ASP A 130 -3.90 -9.65 -20.54
N LEU A 131 -4.40 -10.55 -19.68
CA LEU A 131 -3.71 -11.80 -19.34
C LEU A 131 -3.62 -12.76 -20.52
N GLN A 132 -4.68 -12.84 -21.36
CA GLN A 132 -4.66 -13.63 -22.58
C GLN A 132 -3.60 -13.14 -23.58
N ARG A 133 -3.44 -11.82 -23.74
CA ARG A 133 -2.38 -11.24 -24.59
C ARG A 133 -0.97 -11.60 -24.10
N GLN A 134 -0.82 -11.89 -22.82
CA GLN A 134 0.43 -12.36 -22.21
C GLN A 134 0.60 -13.88 -22.26
N GLY A 135 -0.29 -14.59 -22.95
CA GLY A 135 -0.21 -16.04 -23.12
C GLY A 135 -0.74 -16.86 -21.94
N LEU A 136 -1.43 -16.24 -20.98
CA LEU A 136 -2.02 -16.96 -19.86
C LEU A 136 -3.39 -17.54 -20.24
N PRO A 137 -3.66 -18.82 -19.94
CA PRO A 137 -4.95 -19.44 -20.23
C PRO A 137 -6.06 -18.83 -19.37
N GLY A 138 -7.19 -18.51 -19.99
CA GLY A 138 -8.32 -17.87 -19.31
C GLY A 138 -8.88 -18.66 -18.10
N ALA A 139 -8.72 -19.98 -18.08
CA ALA A 139 -9.14 -20.83 -16.97
C ALA A 139 -8.35 -20.60 -15.66
N ALA A 140 -7.16 -19.99 -15.74
CA ALA A 140 -6.33 -19.69 -14.57
C ALA A 140 -6.62 -18.29 -13.99
N VAL A 141 -7.44 -17.47 -14.65
CA VAL A 141 -7.72 -16.09 -14.22
C VAL A 141 -8.67 -16.09 -13.03
N ARG A 142 -8.24 -15.41 -11.97
CA ARG A 142 -9.07 -15.14 -10.79
C ARG A 142 -9.32 -13.64 -10.70
N HIS A 143 -10.55 -13.28 -10.40
CA HIS A 143 -10.93 -11.88 -10.17
C HIS A 143 -11.13 -11.65 -8.68
N ARG A 144 -10.65 -10.49 -8.21
CA ARG A 144 -10.90 -9.99 -6.87
C ARG A 144 -11.42 -8.56 -7.02
N LEU A 145 -12.57 -8.28 -6.43
CA LEU A 145 -13.17 -6.96 -6.42
C LEU A 145 -12.81 -6.25 -5.13
N GLU A 146 -12.26 -5.05 -5.26
CA GLU A 146 -12.04 -4.12 -4.14
C GLU A 146 -12.83 -2.84 -4.42
N LEU A 147 -13.41 -2.28 -3.39
CA LEU A 147 -14.20 -1.06 -3.43
C LEU A 147 -13.62 -0.04 -2.47
N ASP A 148 -13.28 1.14 -2.98
CA ASP A 148 -12.93 2.27 -2.14
C ASP A 148 -14.20 2.90 -1.57
N MET A 149 -14.45 2.66 -0.30
CA MET A 149 -15.66 3.06 0.39
C MET A 149 -15.40 4.11 1.46
N ARG A 150 -16.41 4.93 1.74
CA ARG A 150 -16.39 5.90 2.83
C ARG A 150 -17.78 6.06 3.42
N TYR A 151 -17.85 6.40 4.70
CA TYR A 151 -19.09 6.71 5.37
C TYR A 151 -19.27 8.24 5.49
N GLY A 152 -20.45 8.74 5.13
CA GLY A 152 -20.81 10.14 5.31
C GLY A 152 -19.77 11.13 4.78
N ASN A 153 -19.24 11.97 5.66
CA ASN A 153 -18.30 13.04 5.33
C ASN A 153 -16.83 12.65 5.54
N GLN A 154 -16.48 11.37 5.61
CA GLN A 154 -15.09 10.95 5.71
C GLN A 154 -14.30 11.43 4.50
N LEU A 155 -13.09 11.99 4.77
CA LEU A 155 -12.17 12.46 3.72
C LEU A 155 -11.35 11.33 3.12
N VAL A 156 -11.17 10.24 3.87
CA VAL A 156 -10.34 9.10 3.48
C VAL A 156 -11.26 7.93 3.17
N THR A 157 -11.03 7.27 2.03
CA THR A 157 -11.68 6.01 1.68
C THR A 157 -10.97 4.83 2.33
N MET A 158 -11.70 3.75 2.56
CA MET A 158 -11.17 2.46 2.97
C MET A 158 -11.39 1.46 1.84
N ALA A 159 -10.35 0.70 1.49
CA ALA A 159 -10.47 -0.40 0.56
C ALA A 159 -11.18 -1.58 1.24
N VAL A 160 -12.30 -2.00 0.68
CA VAL A 160 -13.09 -3.14 1.14
C VAL A 160 -13.03 -4.23 0.09
N VAL A 161 -12.57 -5.41 0.50
CA VAL A 161 -12.57 -6.60 -0.38
C VAL A 161 -13.98 -7.16 -0.41
N ALA A 162 -14.60 -7.16 -1.58
CA ALA A 162 -15.92 -7.74 -1.74
C ALA A 162 -15.86 -9.29 -1.69
N GLY A 163 -16.72 -9.89 -0.90
CA GLY A 163 -16.88 -11.34 -0.85
C GLY A 163 -17.45 -11.95 -2.14
N LYS A 164 -18.09 -11.10 -2.96
CA LYS A 164 -18.69 -11.43 -4.26
C LYS A 164 -18.34 -10.36 -5.28
N THR A 165 -18.26 -10.76 -6.55
CA THR A 165 -18.04 -9.82 -7.66
C THR A 165 -19.35 -9.33 -8.30
N ARG A 166 -20.49 -9.77 -7.80
CA ARG A 166 -21.82 -9.39 -8.30
C ARG A 166 -22.76 -9.05 -7.15
N LEU A 167 -23.65 -8.10 -7.40
CA LEU A 167 -24.75 -7.76 -6.50
C LEU A 167 -26.07 -8.18 -7.17
N ASP A 168 -26.85 -8.99 -6.47
CA ASP A 168 -28.13 -9.49 -6.95
C ASP A 168 -29.29 -9.09 -6.01
N SER A 169 -28.95 -8.61 -4.82
CA SER A 169 -29.93 -8.27 -3.80
C SER A 169 -29.45 -7.15 -2.87
N VAL A 170 -30.38 -6.52 -2.18
CA VAL A 170 -30.07 -5.56 -1.09
C VAL A 170 -29.23 -6.21 0.01
N ARG A 171 -29.39 -7.51 0.24
CA ARG A 171 -28.57 -8.24 1.21
C ARG A 171 -27.10 -8.22 0.81
N ASP A 172 -26.79 -8.40 -0.48
CA ASP A 172 -25.39 -8.33 -0.94
C ASP A 172 -24.79 -6.95 -0.71
N VAL A 173 -25.59 -5.88 -0.83
CA VAL A 173 -25.15 -4.51 -0.51
C VAL A 173 -24.84 -4.37 0.98
N VAL A 174 -25.67 -4.93 1.85
CA VAL A 174 -25.46 -4.89 3.31
C VAL A 174 -24.21 -5.68 3.70
N GLU A 175 -23.94 -6.81 3.04
CA GLU A 175 -22.72 -7.61 3.27
C GLU A 175 -21.44 -6.89 2.84
N LEU A 176 -21.51 -5.87 1.98
CA LEU A 176 -20.40 -5.02 1.59
C LEU A 176 -20.12 -3.87 2.58
N MET A 177 -21.12 -3.48 3.34
CA MET A 177 -21.05 -2.31 4.25
C MET A 177 -20.51 -2.68 5.62
#